data_c57efea62050fc28774c67f81d312514
#
_entry.id   c57efea62050fc28774c67f81d312514
#
_cell.length_a   1.000
_cell.length_b   1.000
_cell.length_c   1.000
_cell.angle_alpha   90.00
_cell.angle_beta   90.00
_cell.angle_gamma   90.00
#
_symmetry.space_group_name_H-M   'P 1'
#
loop_
_entity.id
_entity.type
_entity.pdbx_description
1 polymer ?
#
loop_
_entity_poly.entity_id
_entity_poly.type
_entity_poly.pdbx_seq_one_letter_code
_entity_poly.pdbx_strand_id
1 'polypeptide(L)'
;MTTAFGPDFDAAKLAKLAPELADVFTAAGFSTDGLAGYLGPEVTEALFRGEPAPVALAAHGETQMELLIRFFLLHEHLPATLLAEAVGARLATQLLDAKVALADAHGKAYIALD
;
A
#
# COMPACT_ATOMS: atom_id res chain seq x y z
N MET A 1 5.70 -15.49 -18.07
CA MET A 1 5.84 -14.95 -16.71
C MET A 1 4.50 -14.47 -16.19
N THR A 2 4.16 -14.88 -14.99
CA THR A 2 2.89 -14.48 -14.40
C THR A 2 3.03 -13.12 -13.73
N THR A 3 2.10 -12.20 -14.03
CA THR A 3 2.09 -10.91 -13.36
C THR A 3 1.36 -11.02 -12.01
N ALA A 4 1.78 -10.24 -11.03
CA ALA A 4 1.14 -10.20 -9.71
C ALA A 4 -0.18 -9.40 -9.73
N PHE A 5 -0.40 -8.59 -10.76
CA PHE A 5 -1.60 -7.77 -10.90
C PHE A 5 -2.61 -8.43 -11.82
N GLY A 6 -3.86 -7.97 -11.77
CA GLY A 6 -4.94 -8.53 -12.57
C GLY A 6 -4.79 -8.26 -14.07
N PRO A 7 -5.70 -8.82 -14.90
CA PRO A 7 -5.58 -8.76 -16.37
C PRO A 7 -5.69 -7.33 -16.94
N ASP A 8 -6.35 -6.44 -16.24
CA ASP A 8 -6.52 -5.04 -16.69
C ASP A 8 -5.37 -4.13 -16.27
N PHE A 9 -4.35 -4.67 -15.63
CA PHE A 9 -3.21 -3.93 -15.15
C PHE A 9 -2.46 -3.25 -16.32
N ASP A 10 -2.20 -1.95 -16.16
CA ASP A 10 -1.50 -1.15 -17.15
C ASP A 10 -0.06 -0.86 -16.68
N ALA A 11 0.88 -1.65 -17.17
CA ALA A 11 2.29 -1.52 -16.80
C ALA A 11 2.88 -0.18 -17.22
N ALA A 12 2.44 0.37 -18.36
CA ALA A 12 2.95 1.67 -18.84
C ALA A 12 2.52 2.80 -17.91
N LYS A 13 1.29 2.77 -17.42
CA LYS A 13 0.81 3.76 -16.45
C LYS A 13 1.52 3.62 -15.11
N LEU A 14 1.76 2.39 -14.65
CA LEU A 14 2.52 2.15 -13.44
C LEU A 14 3.94 2.71 -13.57
N ALA A 15 4.59 2.51 -14.71
CA ALA A 15 5.94 3.01 -14.93
C ALA A 15 6.00 4.54 -14.82
N LYS A 16 4.93 5.23 -15.23
CA LYS A 16 4.86 6.70 -15.12
C LYS A 16 4.65 7.19 -13.69
N LEU A 17 3.88 6.46 -12.89
CA LEU A 17 3.57 6.87 -11.52
C LEU A 17 4.57 6.35 -10.49
N ALA A 18 5.34 5.32 -10.82
CA ALA A 18 6.26 4.69 -9.88
C ALA A 18 7.27 5.66 -9.23
N PRO A 19 7.89 6.61 -9.96
CA PRO A 19 8.78 7.57 -9.31
C PRO A 19 8.06 8.45 -8.27
N GLU A 20 6.84 8.88 -8.55
CA GLU A 20 6.07 9.68 -7.60
C GLU A 20 5.69 8.87 -6.37
N LEU A 21 5.32 7.60 -6.57
CA LEU A 21 5.01 6.69 -5.47
C LEU A 21 6.25 6.43 -4.61
N ALA A 22 7.41 6.24 -5.23
CA ALA A 22 8.67 6.09 -4.51
C ALA A 22 8.99 7.32 -3.66
N ASP A 23 8.72 8.53 -4.19
CA ASP A 23 8.92 9.77 -3.43
C ASP A 23 8.00 9.83 -2.20
N VAL A 24 6.76 9.40 -2.35
CA VAL A 24 5.81 9.33 -1.23
C VAL A 24 6.31 8.36 -0.17
N PHE A 25 6.74 7.18 -0.57
CA PHE A 25 7.27 6.17 0.36
C PHE A 25 8.50 6.70 1.09
N THR A 26 9.42 7.32 0.38
CA THR A 26 10.64 7.88 0.97
C THR A 26 10.30 8.98 1.99
N ALA A 27 9.40 9.90 1.62
CA ALA A 27 9.02 11.00 2.49
C ALA A 27 8.30 10.51 3.76
N ALA A 28 7.55 9.42 3.65
CA ALA A 28 6.83 8.84 4.79
C ALA A 28 7.69 7.92 5.66
N GLY A 29 8.91 7.60 5.21
CA GLY A 29 9.76 6.62 5.87
C GLY A 29 9.31 5.18 5.62
N PHE A 30 8.55 4.94 4.57
CA PHE A 30 8.05 3.62 4.22
C PHE A 30 9.14 2.84 3.47
N SER A 31 10.10 2.33 4.24
CA SER A 31 11.25 1.59 3.77
C SER A 31 11.55 0.48 4.78
N THR A 32 12.47 -0.43 4.45
CA THR A 32 12.85 -1.51 5.37
C THR A 32 13.28 -0.94 6.72
N ASP A 33 14.16 0.05 6.73
CA ASP A 33 14.66 0.65 7.98
C ASP A 33 13.56 1.43 8.71
N GLY A 34 12.75 2.18 7.99
CA GLY A 34 11.65 2.95 8.57
C GLY A 34 10.59 2.05 9.18
N LEU A 35 10.26 0.94 8.52
CA LEU A 35 9.32 -0.04 9.03
C LEU A 35 9.87 -0.73 10.28
N ALA A 36 11.15 -1.11 10.28
CA ALA A 36 11.79 -1.73 11.42
C ALA A 36 11.78 -0.79 12.64
N GLY A 37 12.05 0.49 12.43
CA GLY A 37 11.99 1.49 13.48
C GLY A 37 10.59 1.73 14.02
N TYR A 38 9.59 1.70 13.14
CA TYR A 38 8.19 1.92 13.53
C TYR A 38 7.59 0.70 14.24
N LEU A 39 7.79 -0.49 13.66
CA LEU A 39 7.16 -1.73 14.15
C LEU A 39 7.91 -2.39 15.31
N GLY A 40 9.22 -2.18 15.38
CA GLY A 40 10.08 -2.88 16.34
C GLY A 40 10.52 -4.24 15.80
N PRO A 41 11.54 -4.85 16.42
CA PRO A 41 12.17 -6.06 15.87
C PRO A 41 11.24 -7.27 15.80
N GLU A 42 10.41 -7.49 16.80
CA GLU A 42 9.53 -8.67 16.83
C GLU A 42 8.45 -8.62 15.74
N VAL A 43 7.80 -7.46 15.59
CA VAL A 43 6.75 -7.28 14.58
C VAL A 43 7.36 -7.27 13.19
N THR A 44 8.55 -6.69 13.02
CA THR A 44 9.27 -6.70 11.73
C THR A 44 9.59 -8.13 11.31
N GLU A 45 10.04 -8.98 12.23
CA GLU A 45 10.27 -10.39 11.93
C GLU A 45 8.99 -11.10 11.50
N ALA A 46 7.87 -10.81 12.19
CA ALA A 46 6.58 -11.38 11.82
C ALA A 46 6.17 -10.98 10.40
N LEU A 47 6.43 -9.73 10.02
CA LEU A 47 6.17 -9.25 8.66
C LEU A 47 6.97 -10.05 7.63
N PHE A 48 8.25 -10.29 7.88
CA PHE A 48 9.11 -11.03 6.96
C PHE A 48 8.76 -12.53 6.90
N ARG A 49 8.15 -13.07 7.95
CA ARG A 49 7.65 -14.45 7.95
C ARG A 49 6.29 -14.58 7.29
N GLY A 50 5.69 -13.47 6.87
CA GLY A 50 4.36 -13.48 6.26
C GLY A 50 3.22 -13.62 7.27
N GLU A 51 3.42 -13.22 8.51
CA GLU A 51 2.42 -13.25 9.56
C GLU A 51 1.76 -11.87 9.68
N PRO A 52 0.53 -11.67 9.17
CA PRO A 52 -0.08 -10.34 9.15
C PRO A 52 -0.65 -9.88 10.49
N ALA A 53 -1.04 -10.79 11.37
CA ALA A 53 -1.74 -10.42 12.60
C ALA A 53 -0.94 -9.48 13.52
N PRO A 54 0.34 -9.73 13.85
CA PRO A 54 1.10 -8.78 14.65
C PRO A 54 1.26 -7.43 14.01
N VAL A 55 1.42 -7.38 12.68
CA VAL A 55 1.55 -6.13 11.93
C VAL A 55 0.24 -5.35 11.98
N ALA A 56 -0.89 -6.03 11.81
CA ALA A 56 -2.21 -5.40 11.88
C ALA A 56 -2.48 -4.80 13.27
N LEU A 57 -2.04 -5.47 14.33
CA LEU A 57 -2.19 -4.94 15.68
C LEU A 57 -1.31 -3.70 15.91
N ALA A 58 -0.13 -3.67 15.32
CA ALA A 58 0.78 -2.54 15.46
C ALA A 58 0.40 -1.35 14.59
N ALA A 59 -0.26 -1.56 13.46
CA ALA A 59 -0.52 -0.54 12.45
C ALA A 59 -2.00 -0.47 12.09
N HIS A 60 -2.87 -0.29 13.07
CA HIS A 60 -4.32 -0.25 12.88
C HIS A 60 -4.92 1.17 12.82
N GLY A 61 -4.08 2.19 12.96
CA GLY A 61 -4.53 3.59 12.97
C GLY A 61 -4.62 4.20 11.58
N GLU A 62 -4.62 5.53 11.51
CA GLU A 62 -4.82 6.29 10.28
C GLU A 62 -3.70 7.30 10.04
N THR A 63 -2.52 7.12 10.63
CA THR A 63 -1.35 7.91 10.25
C THR A 63 -0.91 7.50 8.85
N GLN A 64 -0.15 8.35 8.17
CA GLN A 64 0.31 8.02 6.82
C GLN A 64 1.06 6.69 6.79
N MET A 65 1.97 6.46 7.73
CA MET A 65 2.71 5.19 7.80
C MET A 65 1.78 4.00 7.99
N GLU A 66 0.81 4.12 8.91
CA GLU A 66 -0.15 3.05 9.17
C GLU A 66 -1.02 2.76 7.95
N LEU A 67 -1.49 3.80 7.26
CA LEU A 67 -2.28 3.63 6.04
C LEU A 67 -1.48 2.95 4.93
N LEU A 68 -0.20 3.30 4.77
CA LEU A 68 0.67 2.66 3.79
C LEU A 68 0.87 1.18 4.11
N ILE A 69 1.09 0.84 5.38
CA ILE A 69 1.21 -0.55 5.83
C ILE A 69 -0.09 -1.30 5.57
N ARG A 70 -1.22 -0.72 5.96
CA ARG A 70 -2.53 -1.36 5.81
C ARG A 70 -2.86 -1.63 4.34
N PHE A 71 -2.59 -0.68 3.46
CA PHE A 71 -2.94 -0.81 2.05
C PHE A 71 -1.96 -1.70 1.29
N PHE A 72 -0.65 -1.44 1.39
CA PHE A 72 0.35 -2.10 0.55
C PHE A 72 0.88 -3.40 1.14
N LEU A 73 0.94 -3.55 2.45
CA LEU A 73 1.48 -4.75 3.08
C LEU A 73 0.41 -5.70 3.59
N LEU A 74 -0.68 -5.18 4.14
CA LEU A 74 -1.77 -6.00 4.67
C LEU A 74 -2.90 -6.22 3.67
N HIS A 75 -2.84 -5.54 2.52
CA HIS A 75 -3.84 -5.62 1.46
C HIS A 75 -5.26 -5.30 1.95
N GLU A 76 -5.38 -4.36 2.86
CA GLU A 76 -6.69 -3.95 3.37
C GLU A 76 -7.44 -3.09 2.36
N HIS A 77 -8.76 -3.13 2.44
CA HIS A 77 -9.63 -2.27 1.66
C HIS A 77 -9.80 -0.95 2.40
N LEU A 78 -9.39 0.15 1.78
CA LEU A 78 -9.46 1.49 2.37
C LEU A 78 -10.47 2.36 1.62
N PRO A 79 -11.27 3.17 2.35
CA PRO A 79 -12.05 4.21 1.69
C PRO A 79 -11.13 5.10 0.83
N ALA A 80 -11.66 5.61 -0.28
CA ALA A 80 -10.88 6.45 -1.18
C ALA A 80 -10.26 7.67 -0.47
N THR A 81 -10.95 8.21 0.53
CA THR A 81 -10.45 9.33 1.33
C THR A 81 -9.19 8.96 2.10
N LEU A 82 -9.13 7.75 2.67
CA LEU A 82 -7.96 7.29 3.41
C LEU A 82 -6.80 6.95 2.47
N LEU A 83 -7.08 6.37 1.31
CA LEU A 83 -6.03 6.16 0.31
C LEU A 83 -5.43 7.50 -0.13
N ALA A 84 -6.27 8.51 -0.33
CA ALA A 84 -5.79 9.85 -0.67
C ALA A 84 -4.94 10.47 0.43
N GLU A 85 -5.24 10.18 1.70
CA GLU A 85 -4.39 10.61 2.82
C GLU A 85 -3.04 9.90 2.83
N ALA A 86 -3.02 8.64 2.41
CA ALA A 86 -1.78 7.84 2.39
C ALA A 86 -0.83 8.29 1.28
N VAL A 87 -1.32 8.49 0.07
CA VAL A 87 -0.47 8.73 -1.12
C VAL A 87 -0.75 10.07 -1.83
N GLY A 88 -1.77 10.80 -1.40
CA GLY A 88 -2.24 11.99 -2.10
C GLY A 88 -3.35 11.65 -3.08
N ALA A 89 -4.27 12.61 -3.29
CA ALA A 89 -5.44 12.39 -4.15
C ALA A 89 -5.07 12.04 -5.59
N ARG A 90 -4.03 12.68 -6.12
CA ARG A 90 -3.57 12.44 -7.48
C ARG A 90 -3.06 11.01 -7.67
N LEU A 91 -2.16 10.54 -6.79
CA LEU A 91 -1.64 9.18 -6.89
C LEU A 91 -2.71 8.14 -6.61
N ALA A 92 -3.63 8.40 -5.68
CA ALA A 92 -4.76 7.50 -5.43
C ALA A 92 -5.57 7.26 -6.71
N THR A 93 -5.87 8.33 -7.44
CA THR A 93 -6.58 8.22 -8.72
C THR A 93 -5.75 7.48 -9.77
N GLN A 94 -4.45 7.77 -9.84
CA GLN A 94 -3.56 7.12 -10.79
C GLN A 94 -3.39 5.63 -10.53
N LEU A 95 -3.36 5.21 -9.26
CA LEU A 95 -3.29 3.80 -8.90
C LEU A 95 -4.53 3.04 -9.39
N LEU A 96 -5.72 3.64 -9.25
CA LEU A 96 -6.96 3.06 -9.74
C LEU A 96 -7.00 3.04 -11.27
N ASP A 97 -6.53 4.11 -11.91
CA ASP A 97 -6.50 4.20 -13.37
C ASP A 97 -5.55 3.17 -13.99
N ALA A 98 -4.42 2.90 -13.37
CA ALA A 98 -3.45 1.90 -13.82
C ALA A 98 -3.84 0.46 -13.44
N LYS A 99 -4.92 0.27 -12.70
CA LYS A 99 -5.36 -1.03 -12.19
C LYS A 99 -4.35 -1.69 -11.24
N VAL A 100 -3.50 -0.88 -10.63
CA VAL A 100 -2.66 -1.29 -9.49
C VAL A 100 -3.53 -1.43 -8.25
N ALA A 101 -4.55 -0.56 -8.13
CA ALA A 101 -5.59 -0.66 -7.12
C ALA A 101 -6.94 -0.82 -7.81
N LEU A 102 -7.86 -1.53 -7.17
CA LEU A 102 -9.21 -1.75 -7.66
C LEU A 102 -10.23 -1.28 -6.63
N ALA A 103 -11.43 -0.96 -7.09
CA ALA A 103 -12.54 -0.60 -6.19
C ALA A 103 -13.38 -1.84 -5.92
N ASP A 104 -13.76 -2.05 -4.65
CA ASP A 104 -14.65 -3.14 -4.27
C ASP A 104 -16.12 -2.73 -4.42
N ALA A 105 -17.04 -3.64 -4.05
CA ALA A 105 -18.48 -3.39 -4.16
C ALA A 105 -18.97 -2.25 -3.27
N HIS A 106 -18.18 -1.86 -2.26
CA HIS A 106 -18.50 -0.79 -1.32
C HIS A 106 -17.77 0.52 -1.63
N GLY A 107 -17.08 0.59 -2.77
CA GLY A 107 -16.31 1.76 -3.17
C GLY A 107 -14.98 1.93 -2.47
N LYS A 108 -14.53 0.93 -1.71
CA LYS A 108 -13.21 0.95 -1.07
C LYS A 108 -12.15 0.45 -2.05
N ALA A 109 -10.94 1.01 -1.93
CA ALA A 109 -9.82 0.62 -2.77
C ALA A 109 -8.98 -0.46 -2.10
N TYR A 110 -8.47 -1.38 -2.89
CA TYR A 110 -7.53 -2.41 -2.42
C TYR A 110 -6.46 -2.64 -3.49
N ILE A 111 -5.28 -3.10 -3.07
CA ILE A 111 -4.20 -3.37 -4.02
C ILE A 111 -4.49 -4.67 -4.78
N ALA A 112 -4.31 -4.63 -6.11
CA ALA A 112 -4.69 -5.72 -7.01
C ALA A 112 -3.59 -6.77 -7.16
N LEU A 113 -2.93 -7.15 -6.07
CA LEU A 113 -1.90 -8.18 -6.04
C LEU A 113 -2.53 -9.56 -5.75
N ASP A 114 -2.12 -10.53 -6.49
CA ASP A 114 -2.51 -11.93 -6.25
C ASP A 114 -1.72 -12.55 -5.11
#